data_0ccb6b01c55154936023e05cfe20e5eb
#
_entry.id   0ccb6b01c55154936023e05cfe20e5eb
#
_cell.length_a   1.000
_cell.length_b   1.000
_cell.length_c   1.000
_cell.angle_alpha   90.00
_cell.angle_beta   90.00
_cell.angle_gamma   90.00
#
_symmetry.space_group_name_H-M   'P 1'
#
loop_
_entity.id
_entity.type
_entity.pdbx_description
1 polymer ?
#
loop_
_entity_poly.entity_id
_entity_poly.type
_entity_poly.pdbx_seq_one_letter_code
_entity_poly.pdbx_strand_id
1 'polypeptide(L)'
;MGTWLARSYLNLIGRGILHVIRTIHGLGAFALITLGVTVTKFGQSTKVIHPLVLSQIHRAGLRLLPMVSFMAVALGLVIIGQSVALLNKYGAGAQNYAGVVMVAVVVRELGPLVTALLVLARVGTAIVVDLSTQRALGEVEALEALGIDPIHYLVVPRVWGLAVSIFALTVYLIIISLVAGYVFAFIQDVPLRPGEYFEQLASSLRWEDFLLLGLKTVTFGIFIAIITCYQGLAHPVRLEDVSNVTTNAVVQSVVACMLIDALFIFVYLVI
;
A
#
# COMPACT_ATOMS: atom_id res chain seq x y z
N MET A 1 -18.71 -14.44 -43.02
CA MET A 1 -19.21 -14.06 -41.66
C MET A 1 -18.14 -14.14 -40.57
N GLY A 2 -17.14 -15.02 -40.68
CA GLY A 2 -16.07 -15.17 -39.66
C GLY A 2 -15.02 -14.05 -39.58
N THR A 3 -14.72 -13.37 -40.66
CA THR A 3 -13.67 -12.33 -40.71
C THR A 3 -14.08 -11.02 -40.01
N TRP A 4 -15.38 -10.73 -39.94
CA TRP A 4 -15.92 -9.54 -39.26
C TRP A 4 -15.85 -9.67 -37.71
N LEU A 5 -16.16 -10.83 -37.21
CA LEU A 5 -16.04 -11.13 -35.75
C LEU A 5 -14.59 -11.09 -35.30
N ALA A 6 -13.69 -11.70 -36.07
CA ALA A 6 -12.25 -11.69 -35.74
C ALA A 6 -11.65 -10.26 -35.74
N ARG A 7 -12.03 -9.39 -36.68
CA ARG A 7 -11.62 -7.98 -36.67
C ARG A 7 -12.20 -7.19 -35.52
N SER A 8 -13.45 -7.48 -35.10
CA SER A 8 -14.07 -6.83 -33.93
C SER A 8 -13.38 -7.21 -32.62
N TYR A 9 -13.03 -8.49 -32.42
CA TYR A 9 -12.25 -8.95 -31.27
C TYR A 9 -10.83 -8.39 -31.24
N LEU A 10 -10.13 -8.36 -32.38
CA LEU A 10 -8.80 -7.77 -32.49
C LEU A 10 -8.81 -6.26 -32.18
N ASN A 11 -9.84 -5.54 -32.63
CA ASN A 11 -9.99 -4.12 -32.32
C ASN A 11 -10.32 -3.87 -30.84
N LEU A 12 -11.12 -4.71 -30.20
CA LEU A 12 -11.39 -4.62 -28.75
C LEU A 12 -10.13 -4.88 -27.91
N ILE A 13 -9.39 -5.93 -28.25
CA ILE A 13 -8.13 -6.27 -27.56
C ILE A 13 -7.09 -5.16 -27.82
N GLY A 14 -6.96 -4.70 -29.07
CA GLY A 14 -6.03 -3.64 -29.42
C GLY A 14 -6.32 -2.32 -28.72
N ARG A 15 -7.59 -1.93 -28.60
CA ARG A 15 -7.99 -0.72 -27.83
C ARG A 15 -7.71 -0.87 -26.35
N GLY A 16 -7.95 -2.07 -25.76
CA GLY A 16 -7.63 -2.34 -24.38
C GLY A 16 -6.13 -2.22 -24.09
N ILE A 17 -5.30 -2.83 -24.93
CA ILE A 17 -3.82 -2.76 -24.80
C ILE A 17 -3.32 -1.32 -24.97
N LEU A 18 -3.81 -0.59 -25.96
CA LEU A 18 -3.44 0.81 -26.18
C LEU A 18 -3.86 1.71 -25.01
N HIS A 19 -5.02 1.46 -24.40
CA HIS A 19 -5.47 2.18 -23.21
C HIS A 19 -4.54 1.93 -22.02
N VAL A 20 -4.17 0.68 -21.76
CA VAL A 20 -3.22 0.31 -20.69
C VAL A 20 -1.85 0.97 -20.93
N ILE A 21 -1.32 0.91 -22.17
CA ILE A 21 -0.03 1.53 -22.49
C ILE A 21 -0.07 3.05 -22.27
N ARG A 22 -1.14 3.73 -22.71
CA ARG A 22 -1.32 5.17 -22.49
C ARG A 22 -1.40 5.52 -21.00
N THR A 23 -2.13 4.73 -20.22
CA THR A 23 -2.25 4.93 -18.78
C THR A 23 -0.89 4.75 -18.08
N ILE A 24 -0.14 3.70 -18.43
CA ILE A 24 1.21 3.47 -17.87
C ILE A 24 2.16 4.60 -18.23
N HIS A 25 2.13 5.05 -19.49
CA HIS A 25 2.95 6.18 -19.93
C HIS A 25 2.57 7.49 -19.23
N GLY A 26 1.27 7.75 -19.05
CA GLY A 26 0.77 8.92 -18.32
C GLY A 26 1.16 8.89 -16.83
N LEU A 27 1.00 7.73 -16.18
CA LEU A 27 1.43 7.51 -14.80
C LEU A 27 2.95 7.69 -14.64
N GLY A 28 3.74 7.15 -15.57
CA GLY A 28 5.19 7.31 -15.55
C GLY A 28 5.62 8.77 -15.70
N ALA A 29 5.03 9.50 -16.64
CA ALA A 29 5.29 10.93 -16.83
C ALA A 29 4.90 11.74 -15.56
N PHE A 30 3.74 11.46 -14.98
CA PHE A 30 3.27 12.11 -13.75
C PHE A 30 4.18 11.81 -12.56
N ALA A 31 4.64 10.56 -12.42
CA ALA A 31 5.60 10.16 -11.39
C ALA A 31 6.93 10.91 -11.53
N LEU A 32 7.47 11.01 -12.75
CA LEU A 32 8.71 11.75 -13.02
C LEU A 32 8.57 13.25 -12.74
N ILE A 33 7.44 13.87 -13.12
CA ILE A 33 7.16 15.27 -12.82
C ILE A 33 7.08 15.48 -11.29
N THR A 34 6.34 14.61 -10.60
CA THR A 34 6.20 14.68 -9.13
C THR A 34 7.56 14.53 -8.44
N LEU A 35 8.39 13.62 -8.91
CA LEU A 35 9.74 13.40 -8.39
C LEU A 35 10.63 14.61 -8.68
N GLY A 36 10.58 15.16 -9.89
CA GLY A 36 11.30 16.39 -10.28
C GLY A 36 10.90 17.59 -9.41
N VAL A 37 9.60 17.81 -9.21
CA VAL A 37 9.08 18.87 -8.35
C VAL A 37 9.51 18.67 -6.90
N THR A 38 9.48 17.43 -6.41
CA THR A 38 9.92 17.10 -5.06
C THR A 38 11.39 17.45 -4.86
N VAL A 39 12.27 17.05 -5.78
CA VAL A 39 13.73 17.27 -5.65
C VAL A 39 14.08 18.75 -5.79
N THR A 40 13.47 19.45 -6.75
CA THR A 40 13.83 20.86 -7.06
C THR A 40 13.24 21.86 -6.08
N LYS A 41 12.04 21.62 -5.54
CA LYS A 41 11.32 22.57 -4.68
C LYS A 41 11.31 22.18 -3.19
N PHE A 42 11.88 21.05 -2.81
CA PHE A 42 11.86 20.56 -1.42
C PHE A 42 12.46 21.55 -0.42
N GLY A 43 13.49 22.34 -0.83
CA GLY A 43 14.14 23.34 0.01
C GLY A 43 13.45 24.72 0.07
N GLN A 44 12.60 25.03 -0.90
CA GLN A 44 12.07 26.41 -1.05
C GLN A 44 10.78 26.67 -0.24
N SER A 45 10.05 25.65 0.19
CA SER A 45 8.72 25.80 0.79
C SER A 45 8.49 24.94 2.04
N THR A 46 9.55 24.62 2.78
CA THR A 46 9.51 23.73 3.94
C THR A 46 8.47 24.17 5.00
N LYS A 47 8.30 25.47 5.17
CA LYS A 47 7.33 26.03 6.14
C LYS A 47 5.86 25.73 5.79
N VAL A 48 5.54 25.53 4.50
CA VAL A 48 4.18 25.24 4.04
C VAL A 48 3.96 23.74 3.88
N ILE A 49 4.94 23.04 3.34
CA ILE A 49 4.81 21.59 3.05
C ILE A 49 4.84 20.74 4.31
N HIS A 50 5.69 21.06 5.28
CA HIS A 50 5.81 20.29 6.51
C HIS A 50 4.48 20.13 7.29
N PRO A 51 3.69 21.18 7.56
CA PRO A 51 2.40 21.02 8.21
C PRO A 51 1.38 20.24 7.35
N LEU A 52 1.47 20.32 6.01
CA LEU A 52 0.61 19.54 5.12
C LEU A 52 0.97 18.05 5.17
N VAL A 53 2.26 17.69 5.16
CA VAL A 53 2.72 16.31 5.31
C VAL A 53 2.29 15.75 6.67
N LEU A 54 2.47 16.48 7.77
CA LEU A 54 2.03 16.06 9.09
C LEU A 54 0.50 15.84 9.15
N SER A 55 -0.27 16.72 8.52
CA SER A 55 -1.72 16.56 8.41
C SER A 55 -2.09 15.28 7.65
N GLN A 56 -1.37 14.95 6.58
CA GLN A 56 -1.57 13.72 5.83
C GLN A 56 -1.17 12.48 6.65
N ILE A 57 -0.04 12.52 7.37
CA ILE A 57 0.36 11.44 8.29
C ILE A 57 -0.69 11.22 9.38
N HIS A 58 -1.24 12.29 9.94
CA HIS A 58 -2.31 12.18 10.93
C HIS A 58 -3.57 11.53 10.33
N ARG A 59 -3.99 11.93 9.14
CA ARG A 59 -5.19 11.38 8.46
C ARG A 59 -4.97 9.94 8.00
N ALA A 60 -3.80 9.62 7.42
CA ALA A 60 -3.49 8.31 6.85
C ALA A 60 -2.95 7.32 7.88
N GLY A 61 -2.34 7.79 8.97
CA GLY A 61 -1.76 6.98 10.04
C GLY A 61 -2.71 6.83 11.23
N LEU A 62 -2.79 7.87 12.07
CA LEU A 62 -3.43 7.78 13.38
C LEU A 62 -4.92 7.40 13.33
N ARG A 63 -5.67 7.89 12.34
CA ARG A 63 -7.10 7.56 12.22
C ARG A 63 -7.36 6.11 11.82
N LEU A 64 -6.35 5.42 11.27
CA LEU A 64 -6.48 4.01 10.87
C LEU A 64 -6.06 3.04 11.96
N LEU A 65 -5.42 3.47 13.04
CA LEU A 65 -4.95 2.61 14.12
C LEU A 65 -5.99 1.60 14.62
N PRO A 66 -7.25 1.96 14.93
CA PRO A 66 -8.22 0.99 15.45
C PRO A 66 -8.56 -0.10 14.42
N MET A 67 -8.66 0.26 13.14
CA MET A 67 -8.93 -0.70 12.08
C MET A 67 -7.72 -1.62 11.83
N VAL A 68 -6.53 -1.06 11.84
CA VAL A 68 -5.28 -1.82 11.70
C VAL A 68 -5.06 -2.74 12.90
N SER A 69 -5.38 -2.30 14.12
CA SER A 69 -5.31 -3.15 15.32
C SER A 69 -6.24 -4.36 15.23
N PHE A 70 -7.48 -4.15 14.79
CA PHE A 70 -8.43 -5.25 14.59
C PHE A 70 -7.91 -6.26 13.55
N MET A 71 -7.41 -5.77 12.41
CA MET A 71 -6.84 -6.63 11.37
C MET A 71 -5.57 -7.35 11.84
N ALA A 72 -4.73 -6.67 12.60
CA ALA A 72 -3.50 -7.26 13.15
C ALA A 72 -3.81 -8.43 14.10
N VAL A 73 -4.77 -8.24 15.00
CA VAL A 73 -5.23 -9.31 15.90
C VAL A 73 -5.81 -10.47 15.10
N ALA A 74 -6.70 -10.19 14.15
CA ALA A 74 -7.31 -11.21 13.29
C ALA A 74 -6.24 -12.03 12.52
N LEU A 75 -5.25 -11.34 11.92
CA LEU A 75 -4.14 -12.00 11.22
C LEU A 75 -3.30 -12.88 12.17
N GLY A 76 -2.93 -12.35 13.33
CA GLY A 76 -2.16 -13.11 14.32
C GLY A 76 -2.87 -14.40 14.74
N LEU A 77 -4.18 -14.30 15.05
CA LEU A 77 -5.01 -15.45 15.41
C LEU A 77 -5.12 -16.48 14.28
N VAL A 78 -5.42 -16.03 13.07
CA VAL A 78 -5.62 -16.92 11.91
C VAL A 78 -4.33 -17.65 11.56
N ILE A 79 -3.20 -16.92 11.48
CA ILE A 79 -1.94 -17.52 11.04
C ILE A 79 -1.41 -18.51 12.08
N ILE A 80 -1.39 -18.16 13.37
CA ILE A 80 -0.98 -19.10 14.41
C ILE A 80 -1.94 -20.28 14.49
N GLY A 81 -3.27 -20.04 14.46
CA GLY A 81 -4.25 -21.12 14.51
C GLY A 81 -4.08 -22.11 13.37
N GLN A 82 -3.90 -21.63 12.15
CA GLN A 82 -3.64 -22.50 10.98
C GLN A 82 -2.28 -23.21 11.08
N SER A 83 -1.24 -22.51 11.53
CA SER A 83 0.09 -23.08 11.68
C SER A 83 0.10 -24.21 12.69
N VAL A 84 -0.50 -24.00 13.87
CA VAL A 84 -0.62 -25.04 14.91
C VAL A 84 -1.42 -26.25 14.40
N ALA A 85 -2.55 -26.03 13.74
CA ALA A 85 -3.38 -27.09 13.21
C ALA A 85 -2.65 -27.94 12.16
N LEU A 86 -1.92 -27.29 11.24
CA LEU A 86 -1.14 -27.96 10.20
C LEU A 86 0.03 -28.75 10.78
N LEU A 87 0.83 -28.15 11.65
CA LEU A 87 2.01 -28.76 12.23
C LEU A 87 1.65 -29.96 13.11
N ASN A 88 0.55 -29.87 13.87
CA ASN A 88 0.04 -31.02 14.65
C ASN A 88 -0.41 -32.18 13.76
N LYS A 89 -1.01 -31.89 12.60
CA LYS A 89 -1.44 -32.90 11.64
C LYS A 89 -0.28 -33.67 11.01
N TYR A 90 0.84 -33.01 10.81
CA TYR A 90 2.03 -33.63 10.17
C TYR A 90 3.07 -34.14 11.17
N GLY A 91 2.77 -34.12 12.48
CA GLY A 91 3.68 -34.64 13.52
C GLY A 91 4.96 -33.82 13.73
N ALA A 92 5.12 -32.70 13.03
CA ALA A 92 6.17 -31.74 13.30
C ALA A 92 5.76 -30.93 14.53
N GLY A 93 6.59 -30.88 15.57
CA GLY A 93 6.28 -30.12 16.78
C GLY A 93 6.00 -28.65 16.42
N ALA A 94 4.75 -28.23 16.56
CA ALA A 94 4.29 -26.86 16.26
C ALA A 94 5.12 -25.79 16.99
N GLN A 95 5.69 -26.22 18.12
CA GLN A 95 6.53 -25.41 18.98
C GLN A 95 7.80 -24.88 18.30
N ASN A 96 8.39 -25.66 17.40
CA ASN A 96 9.71 -25.35 16.82
C ASN A 96 9.64 -24.40 15.59
N TYR A 97 8.45 -24.24 14.99
CA TYR A 97 8.29 -23.53 13.73
C TYR A 97 7.31 -22.35 13.77
N ALA A 98 6.60 -22.16 14.89
CA ALA A 98 5.58 -21.10 14.99
C ALA A 98 6.15 -19.70 14.73
N GLY A 99 7.30 -19.38 15.31
CA GLY A 99 7.98 -18.10 15.10
C GLY A 99 8.47 -17.92 13.67
N VAL A 100 9.03 -18.98 13.05
CA VAL A 100 9.51 -18.95 11.67
C VAL A 100 8.38 -18.66 10.69
N VAL A 101 7.23 -19.33 10.86
CA VAL A 101 6.04 -19.13 10.00
C VAL A 101 5.50 -17.71 10.18
N MET A 102 5.45 -17.20 11.41
CA MET A 102 5.00 -15.82 11.66
C MET A 102 5.90 -14.80 10.95
N VAL A 103 7.22 -14.96 10.99
CA VAL A 103 8.13 -14.07 10.26
C VAL A 103 7.92 -14.19 8.76
N ALA A 104 7.90 -15.39 8.21
CA ALA A 104 7.77 -15.61 6.77
C ALA A 104 6.45 -15.04 6.22
N VAL A 105 5.35 -15.27 6.93
CA VAL A 105 4.00 -14.92 6.42
C VAL A 105 3.60 -13.51 6.83
N VAL A 106 3.76 -13.14 8.11
CA VAL A 106 3.28 -11.84 8.61
C VAL A 106 4.26 -10.73 8.30
N VAL A 107 5.55 -10.93 8.60
CA VAL A 107 6.53 -9.84 8.47
C VAL A 107 6.87 -9.58 7.01
N ARG A 108 7.14 -10.65 6.24
CA ARG A 108 7.63 -10.50 4.85
C ARG A 108 6.52 -10.23 3.85
N GLU A 109 5.32 -10.84 4.02
CA GLU A 109 4.29 -10.81 2.98
C GLU A 109 3.00 -10.10 3.43
N LEU A 110 2.22 -10.71 4.30
CA LEU A 110 0.87 -10.24 4.60
C LEU A 110 0.84 -8.89 5.31
N GLY A 111 1.77 -8.61 6.22
CA GLY A 111 1.82 -7.35 6.95
C GLY A 111 1.87 -6.14 6.03
N PRO A 112 2.89 -6.03 5.16
CA PRO A 112 3.00 -4.94 4.20
C PRO A 112 1.81 -4.85 3.24
N LEU A 113 1.39 -5.97 2.66
CA LEU A 113 0.32 -6.02 1.66
C LEU A 113 -1.03 -5.62 2.26
N VAL A 114 -1.41 -6.21 3.39
CA VAL A 114 -2.69 -5.90 4.06
C VAL A 114 -2.73 -4.44 4.50
N THR A 115 -1.63 -3.90 5.06
CA THR A 115 -1.56 -2.49 5.44
C THR A 115 -1.73 -1.58 4.22
N ALA A 116 -1.04 -1.88 3.12
CA ALA A 116 -1.16 -1.10 1.88
C ALA A 116 -2.60 -1.09 1.35
N LEU A 117 -3.26 -2.26 1.33
CA LEU A 117 -4.66 -2.38 0.89
C LEU A 117 -5.65 -1.66 1.82
N LEU A 118 -5.44 -1.70 3.14
CA LEU A 118 -6.26 -0.97 4.11
C LEU A 118 -6.14 0.55 3.92
N VAL A 119 -4.91 1.05 3.76
CA VAL A 119 -4.65 2.47 3.51
C VAL A 119 -5.22 2.89 2.16
N LEU A 120 -5.07 2.08 1.12
CA LEU A 120 -5.67 2.32 -0.20
C LEU A 120 -7.19 2.42 -0.10
N ALA A 121 -7.84 1.46 0.55
CA ALA A 121 -9.29 1.40 0.65
C ALA A 121 -9.89 2.59 1.41
N ARG A 122 -9.19 3.13 2.39
CA ARG A 122 -9.70 4.20 3.24
C ARG A 122 -9.19 5.59 2.84
N VAL A 123 -7.89 5.70 2.64
CA VAL A 123 -7.23 6.99 2.39
C VAL A 123 -7.04 7.23 0.90
N GLY A 124 -6.61 6.20 0.15
CA GLY A 124 -6.45 6.31 -1.30
C GLY A 124 -7.75 6.72 -1.99
N THR A 125 -8.87 6.06 -1.66
CA THR A 125 -10.20 6.42 -2.18
C THR A 125 -10.58 7.85 -1.82
N ALA A 126 -10.35 8.26 -0.56
CA ALA A 126 -10.64 9.63 -0.13
C ALA A 126 -9.80 10.68 -0.89
N ILE A 127 -8.53 10.38 -1.19
CA ILE A 127 -7.67 11.26 -1.99
C ILE A 127 -8.22 11.43 -3.40
N VAL A 128 -8.65 10.35 -4.06
CA VAL A 128 -9.23 10.43 -5.41
C VAL A 128 -10.49 11.28 -5.42
N VAL A 129 -11.41 11.02 -4.49
CA VAL A 129 -12.67 11.80 -4.37
C VAL A 129 -12.38 13.28 -4.12
N ASP A 130 -11.49 13.58 -3.17
CA ASP A 130 -11.10 14.94 -2.82
C ASP A 130 -10.54 15.70 -4.04
N LEU A 131 -9.53 15.11 -4.71
CA LEU A 131 -8.89 15.74 -5.87
C LEU A 131 -9.81 15.85 -7.08
N SER A 132 -10.59 14.82 -7.37
CA SER A 132 -11.55 14.84 -8.47
C SER A 132 -12.65 15.91 -8.25
N THR A 133 -13.10 16.08 -7.00
CA THR A 133 -14.07 17.12 -6.66
C THR A 133 -13.47 18.51 -6.79
N GLN A 134 -12.27 18.73 -6.26
CA GLN A 134 -11.55 20.01 -6.42
C GLN A 134 -11.33 20.37 -7.89
N ARG A 135 -10.99 19.37 -8.71
CA ARG A 135 -10.86 19.54 -10.17
C ARG A 135 -12.18 19.88 -10.83
N ALA A 136 -13.26 19.19 -10.49
CA ALA A 136 -14.58 19.43 -11.05
C ALA A 136 -15.17 20.81 -10.67
N LEU A 137 -14.78 21.34 -9.51
CA LEU A 137 -15.19 22.68 -9.04
C LEU A 137 -14.30 23.81 -9.55
N GLY A 138 -13.23 23.51 -10.31
CA GLY A 138 -12.29 24.53 -10.83
C GLY A 138 -11.30 25.06 -9.78
N GLU A 139 -11.18 24.41 -8.61
CA GLU A 139 -10.25 24.84 -7.56
C GLU A 139 -8.79 24.66 -7.97
N VAL A 140 -8.50 23.63 -8.77
CA VAL A 140 -7.15 23.36 -9.29
C VAL A 140 -6.72 24.45 -10.27
N GLU A 141 -7.60 24.87 -11.17
CA GLU A 141 -7.40 25.96 -12.12
C GLU A 141 -7.26 27.31 -11.39
N ALA A 142 -7.99 27.51 -10.30
CA ALA A 142 -7.85 28.70 -9.47
C ALA A 142 -6.46 28.76 -8.80
N LEU A 143 -5.91 27.63 -8.34
CA LEU A 143 -4.53 27.57 -7.81
C LEU A 143 -3.50 27.96 -8.88
N GLU A 144 -3.66 27.42 -10.10
CA GLU A 144 -2.79 27.75 -11.24
C GLU A 144 -2.85 29.24 -11.60
N ALA A 145 -4.05 29.84 -11.59
CA ALA A 145 -4.25 31.28 -11.83
C ALA A 145 -3.57 32.14 -10.76
N LEU A 146 -3.44 31.65 -9.53
CA LEU A 146 -2.69 32.32 -8.45
C LEU A 146 -1.17 32.06 -8.51
N GLY A 147 -0.69 31.33 -9.52
CA GLY A 147 0.74 30.98 -9.67
C GLY A 147 1.21 29.88 -8.72
N ILE A 148 0.28 29.15 -8.10
CA ILE A 148 0.60 28.03 -7.20
C ILE A 148 0.61 26.73 -8.01
N ASP A 149 1.73 26.00 -7.99
CA ASP A 149 1.87 24.72 -8.65
C ASP A 149 1.04 23.64 -7.91
N PRO A 150 -0.05 23.10 -8.54
CA PRO A 150 -0.92 22.13 -7.91
C PRO A 150 -0.19 20.84 -7.53
N ILE A 151 0.80 20.40 -8.31
CA ILE A 151 1.55 19.19 -8.02
C ILE A 151 2.34 19.35 -6.73
N HIS A 152 3.01 20.49 -6.57
CA HIS A 152 3.78 20.78 -5.37
C HIS A 152 2.90 20.88 -4.11
N TYR A 153 1.75 21.53 -4.23
CA TYR A 153 0.85 21.81 -3.10
C TYR A 153 -0.05 20.62 -2.73
N LEU A 154 -0.59 19.90 -3.74
CA LEU A 154 -1.57 18.83 -3.51
C LEU A 154 -0.95 17.42 -3.53
N VAL A 155 0.03 17.16 -4.40
CA VAL A 155 0.53 15.80 -4.63
C VAL A 155 1.70 15.46 -3.71
N VAL A 156 2.71 16.32 -3.64
CA VAL A 156 3.94 16.06 -2.86
C VAL A 156 3.66 15.71 -1.40
N PRO A 157 2.82 16.46 -0.65
CA PRO A 157 2.52 16.12 0.74
C PRO A 157 1.79 14.79 0.90
N ARG A 158 0.95 14.40 -0.09
CA ARG A 158 0.25 13.12 -0.08
C ARG A 158 1.19 11.95 -0.32
N VAL A 159 2.16 12.08 -1.23
CA VAL A 159 3.17 11.04 -1.49
C VAL A 159 4.00 10.76 -0.23
N TRP A 160 4.56 11.79 0.38
CA TRP A 160 5.35 11.62 1.61
C TRP A 160 4.49 11.15 2.79
N GLY A 161 3.30 11.72 2.92
CA GLY A 161 2.37 11.35 3.98
C GLY A 161 1.97 9.88 3.91
N LEU A 162 1.65 9.34 2.72
CA LEU A 162 1.29 7.92 2.56
C LEU A 162 2.51 7.01 2.74
N ALA A 163 3.66 7.35 2.19
CA ALA A 163 4.87 6.54 2.30
C ALA A 163 5.24 6.31 3.78
N VAL A 164 5.29 7.38 4.58
CA VAL A 164 5.58 7.30 6.02
C VAL A 164 4.47 6.59 6.77
N SER A 165 3.20 6.85 6.46
CA SER A 165 2.06 6.25 7.16
C SER A 165 1.98 4.75 6.93
N ILE A 166 2.17 4.27 5.69
CA ILE A 166 2.13 2.82 5.38
C ILE A 166 3.28 2.11 6.09
N PHE A 167 4.49 2.67 6.07
CA PHE A 167 5.61 2.11 6.81
C PHE A 167 5.31 1.98 8.30
N ALA A 168 4.90 3.08 8.95
CA ALA A 168 4.60 3.09 10.38
C ALA A 168 3.45 2.16 10.77
N LEU A 169 2.37 2.14 9.98
CA LEU A 169 1.23 1.24 10.20
C LEU A 169 1.59 -0.22 9.99
N THR A 170 2.48 -0.53 9.04
CA THR A 170 2.96 -1.90 8.82
C THR A 170 3.76 -2.40 10.02
N VAL A 171 4.70 -1.60 10.53
CA VAL A 171 5.46 -1.94 11.74
C VAL A 171 4.51 -2.16 12.91
N TYR A 172 3.54 -1.28 13.10
CA TYR A 172 2.52 -1.40 14.14
C TYR A 172 1.69 -2.69 13.97
N LEU A 173 1.19 -2.98 12.75
CA LEU A 173 0.43 -4.19 12.44
C LEU A 173 1.23 -5.45 12.77
N ILE A 174 2.49 -5.51 12.38
CA ILE A 174 3.38 -6.65 12.64
C ILE A 174 3.51 -6.87 14.16
N ILE A 175 3.82 -5.84 14.93
CA ILE A 175 4.00 -5.95 16.39
C ILE A 175 2.72 -6.50 17.05
N ILE A 176 1.57 -5.91 16.75
CA ILE A 176 0.28 -6.36 17.31
C ILE A 176 -0.06 -7.79 16.88
N SER A 177 0.19 -8.14 15.62
CA SER A 177 -0.07 -9.47 15.08
C SER A 177 0.80 -10.54 15.74
N LEU A 178 2.09 -10.26 15.98
CA LEU A 178 3.00 -11.17 16.68
C LEU A 178 2.56 -11.40 18.14
N VAL A 179 2.18 -10.34 18.84
CA VAL A 179 1.68 -10.43 20.23
C VAL A 179 0.37 -11.21 20.27
N ALA A 180 -0.58 -10.88 19.40
CA ALA A 180 -1.88 -11.58 19.33
C ALA A 180 -1.71 -13.07 18.98
N GLY A 181 -0.80 -13.39 18.07
CA GLY A 181 -0.45 -14.76 17.72
C GLY A 181 0.09 -15.55 18.90
N TYR A 182 0.99 -14.96 19.69
CA TYR A 182 1.51 -15.59 20.90
C TYR A 182 0.40 -15.84 21.94
N VAL A 183 -0.45 -14.85 22.21
CA VAL A 183 -1.58 -14.99 23.16
C VAL A 183 -2.50 -16.13 22.71
N PHE A 184 -2.75 -16.28 21.43
CA PHE A 184 -3.59 -17.35 20.90
C PHE A 184 -2.92 -18.74 21.02
N ALA A 185 -1.62 -18.85 20.75
CA ALA A 185 -0.87 -20.09 20.96
C ALA A 185 -0.93 -20.54 22.44
N PHE A 186 -0.83 -19.58 23.37
CA PHE A 186 -0.97 -19.82 24.80
C PHE A 186 -2.37 -20.33 25.18
N ILE A 187 -3.44 -19.78 24.59
CA ILE A 187 -4.83 -20.22 24.82
C ILE A 187 -5.07 -21.65 24.30
N GLN A 188 -4.33 -22.05 23.26
CA GLN A 188 -4.43 -23.42 22.69
C GLN A 188 -3.55 -24.46 23.42
N ASP A 189 -3.04 -24.13 24.61
CA ASP A 189 -2.15 -25.01 25.39
C ASP A 189 -0.92 -25.50 24.62
N VAL A 190 -0.46 -24.74 23.62
CA VAL A 190 0.81 -25.02 22.96
C VAL A 190 1.92 -24.71 23.96
N PRO A 191 2.76 -25.68 24.35
CA PRO A 191 3.78 -25.48 25.39
C PRO A 191 4.98 -24.68 24.84
N LEU A 192 4.70 -23.45 24.43
CA LEU A 192 5.66 -22.44 23.97
C LEU A 192 5.95 -21.46 25.11
N ARG A 193 7.16 -21.49 25.65
CA ARG A 193 7.60 -20.47 26.59
C ARG A 193 7.76 -19.13 25.85
N PRO A 194 7.42 -17.99 26.49
CA PRO A 194 7.58 -16.67 25.84
C PRO A 194 8.99 -16.44 25.31
N GLY A 195 10.02 -16.83 26.07
CA GLY A 195 11.42 -16.72 25.66
C GLY A 195 11.75 -17.49 24.40
N GLU A 196 11.29 -18.74 24.30
CA GLU A 196 11.51 -19.60 23.11
C GLU A 196 10.82 -19.03 21.85
N TYR A 197 9.61 -18.47 22.00
CA TYR A 197 8.91 -17.84 20.88
C TYR A 197 9.65 -16.61 20.36
N PHE A 198 10.05 -15.70 21.26
CA PHE A 198 10.79 -14.51 20.87
C PHE A 198 12.20 -14.84 20.32
N GLU A 199 12.85 -15.88 20.84
CA GLU A 199 14.12 -16.37 20.32
C GLU A 199 13.98 -16.94 18.90
N GLN A 200 12.91 -17.70 18.61
CA GLN A 200 12.59 -18.15 17.27
C GLN A 200 12.32 -16.99 16.30
N LEU A 201 11.58 -15.98 16.76
CA LEU A 201 11.36 -14.77 15.96
C LEU A 201 12.69 -14.06 15.66
N ALA A 202 13.50 -13.84 16.68
CA ALA A 202 14.77 -13.14 16.55
C ALA A 202 15.77 -13.91 15.67
N SER A 203 15.83 -15.25 15.78
CA SER A 203 16.69 -16.08 14.95
C SER A 203 16.26 -16.17 13.48
N SER A 204 14.96 -15.97 13.24
CA SER A 204 14.37 -16.00 11.88
C SER A 204 14.42 -14.66 11.15
N LEU A 205 14.56 -13.55 11.91
CA LEU A 205 14.66 -12.19 11.37
C LEU A 205 16.12 -11.88 11.04
N ARG A 206 16.36 -11.52 9.78
CA ARG A 206 17.64 -10.97 9.34
C ARG A 206 17.55 -9.46 9.26
N TRP A 207 18.68 -8.77 9.32
CA TRP A 207 18.72 -7.32 9.17
C TRP A 207 18.22 -6.87 7.78
N GLU A 208 18.42 -7.71 6.77
CA GLU A 208 17.92 -7.54 5.40
C GLU A 208 16.40 -7.46 5.35
N ASP A 209 15.68 -8.21 6.21
CA ASP A 209 14.22 -8.18 6.29
C ASP A 209 13.70 -6.80 6.69
N PHE A 210 14.38 -6.08 7.58
CA PHE A 210 14.00 -4.73 7.98
C PHE A 210 14.19 -3.73 6.85
N LEU A 211 15.27 -3.85 6.10
CA LEU A 211 15.56 -2.97 4.97
C LEU A 211 14.55 -3.22 3.84
N LEU A 212 14.31 -4.48 3.50
CA LEU A 212 13.35 -4.85 2.47
C LEU A 212 11.91 -4.48 2.87
N LEU A 213 11.53 -4.67 4.14
CA LEU A 213 10.25 -4.22 4.68
C LEU A 213 10.08 -2.70 4.48
N GLY A 214 11.08 -1.92 4.88
CA GLY A 214 11.05 -0.46 4.71
C GLY A 214 10.93 -0.06 3.25
N LEU A 215 11.75 -0.65 2.37
CA LEU A 215 11.73 -0.36 0.94
C LEU A 215 10.38 -0.76 0.31
N LYS A 216 9.86 -1.95 0.61
CA LYS A 216 8.58 -2.46 0.12
C LYS A 216 7.41 -1.56 0.52
N THR A 217 7.31 -1.20 1.79
CA THR A 217 6.20 -0.39 2.32
C THR A 217 6.23 1.05 1.83
N VAL A 218 7.41 1.67 1.76
CA VAL A 218 7.59 3.02 1.20
C VAL A 218 7.21 3.02 -0.29
N THR A 219 7.64 2.00 -1.03
CA THR A 219 7.29 1.84 -2.44
C THR A 219 5.77 1.72 -2.62
N PHE A 220 5.08 0.89 -1.83
CA PHE A 220 3.62 0.82 -1.84
C PHE A 220 2.97 2.20 -1.61
N GLY A 221 3.45 2.95 -0.63
CA GLY A 221 2.94 4.29 -0.32
C GLY A 221 3.10 5.28 -1.47
N ILE A 222 4.26 5.28 -2.09
CA ILE A 222 4.55 6.14 -3.25
C ILE A 222 3.66 5.79 -4.44
N PHE A 223 3.54 4.50 -4.79
CA PHE A 223 2.72 4.08 -5.93
C PHE A 223 1.23 4.34 -5.71
N ILE A 224 0.70 4.03 -4.52
CA ILE A 224 -0.70 4.33 -4.18
C ILE A 224 -0.95 5.85 -4.28
N ALA A 225 -0.06 6.68 -3.74
CA ALA A 225 -0.21 8.13 -3.80
C ALA A 225 -0.16 8.65 -5.24
N ILE A 226 0.79 8.20 -6.05
CA ILE A 226 0.93 8.62 -7.45
C ILE A 226 -0.30 8.23 -8.27
N ILE A 227 -0.76 6.98 -8.17
CA ILE A 227 -1.91 6.49 -8.93
C ILE A 227 -3.18 7.23 -8.52
N THR A 228 -3.43 7.39 -7.23
CA THR A 228 -4.64 8.09 -6.73
C THR A 228 -4.63 9.56 -7.08
N CYS A 229 -3.49 10.24 -6.98
CA CYS A 229 -3.35 11.64 -7.39
C CYS A 229 -3.46 11.81 -8.91
N TYR A 230 -2.86 10.92 -9.70
CA TYR A 230 -2.97 10.94 -11.15
C TYR A 230 -4.43 10.81 -11.59
N GLN A 231 -5.15 9.82 -11.10
CA GLN A 231 -6.54 9.61 -11.45
C GLN A 231 -7.43 10.78 -11.03
N GLY A 232 -7.15 11.41 -9.89
CA GLY A 232 -7.91 12.57 -9.42
C GLY A 232 -7.63 13.87 -10.18
N LEU A 233 -6.42 14.05 -10.74
CA LEU A 233 -5.99 15.32 -11.35
C LEU A 233 -5.83 15.29 -12.87
N ALA A 234 -5.52 14.15 -13.49
CA ALA A 234 -5.06 14.09 -14.88
C ALA A 234 -6.14 14.34 -15.92
N HIS A 235 -7.40 14.20 -15.57
CA HIS A 235 -8.52 14.30 -16.52
C HIS A 235 -9.54 15.32 -16.01
N PRO A 236 -10.17 16.12 -16.90
CA PRO A 236 -11.32 16.91 -16.53
C PRO A 236 -12.45 15.97 -16.12
N VAL A 237 -12.78 15.98 -14.84
CA VAL A 237 -13.79 15.09 -14.24
C VAL A 237 -15.06 15.89 -14.00
N ARG A 238 -16.21 15.31 -14.38
CA ARG A 238 -17.51 15.80 -13.93
C ARG A 238 -17.83 15.18 -12.57
N LEU A 239 -18.60 15.85 -11.75
CA LEU A 239 -19.01 15.32 -10.44
C LEU A 239 -19.66 13.92 -10.52
N GLU A 240 -20.38 13.67 -11.62
CA GLU A 240 -21.02 12.35 -11.91
C GLU A 240 -19.99 11.22 -12.14
N ASP A 241 -18.79 11.56 -12.64
CA ASP A 241 -17.77 10.60 -13.00
C ASP A 241 -16.82 10.24 -11.84
N VAL A 242 -16.88 10.97 -10.72
CA VAL A 242 -15.98 10.78 -9.56
C VAL A 242 -15.98 9.33 -9.06
N SER A 243 -17.16 8.67 -9.04
CA SER A 243 -17.27 7.26 -8.63
C SER A 243 -16.49 6.33 -9.55
N ASN A 244 -16.59 6.51 -10.87
CA ASN A 244 -15.90 5.68 -11.87
C ASN A 244 -14.39 5.89 -11.79
N VAL A 245 -13.94 7.14 -11.64
CA VAL A 245 -12.53 7.49 -11.49
C VAL A 245 -11.96 6.84 -10.22
N THR A 246 -12.71 6.88 -9.11
CA THR A 246 -12.32 6.27 -7.84
C THR A 246 -12.16 4.76 -7.99
N THR A 247 -13.12 4.09 -8.63
CA THR A 247 -13.06 2.63 -8.87
C THR A 247 -11.83 2.26 -9.71
N ASN A 248 -11.56 3.00 -10.79
CA ASN A 248 -10.40 2.78 -11.64
C ASN A 248 -9.08 2.99 -10.88
N ALA A 249 -9.00 4.02 -10.05
CA ALA A 249 -7.82 4.29 -9.23
C ALA A 249 -7.54 3.15 -8.24
N VAL A 250 -8.60 2.63 -7.59
CA VAL A 250 -8.47 1.49 -6.66
C VAL A 250 -7.97 0.25 -7.39
N VAL A 251 -8.60 -0.12 -8.51
CA VAL A 251 -8.20 -1.30 -9.29
C VAL A 251 -6.73 -1.19 -9.74
N GLN A 252 -6.34 -0.04 -10.29
CA GLN A 252 -4.95 0.19 -10.73
C GLN A 252 -3.96 0.14 -9.57
N SER A 253 -4.32 0.71 -8.41
CA SER A 253 -3.46 0.68 -7.23
C SER A 253 -3.32 -0.74 -6.66
N VAL A 254 -4.40 -1.53 -6.63
CA VAL A 254 -4.33 -2.96 -6.21
C VAL A 254 -3.41 -3.74 -7.14
N VAL A 255 -3.59 -3.60 -8.46
CA VAL A 255 -2.73 -4.29 -9.45
C VAL A 255 -1.26 -3.87 -9.27
N ALA A 256 -1.00 -2.58 -9.08
CA ALA A 256 0.36 -2.09 -8.83
C ALA A 256 0.96 -2.68 -7.54
N CYS A 257 0.20 -2.71 -6.44
CA CYS A 257 0.66 -3.33 -5.20
C CYS A 257 0.97 -4.82 -5.38
N MET A 258 0.13 -5.58 -6.08
CA MET A 258 0.36 -7.00 -6.36
C MET A 258 1.61 -7.23 -7.21
N LEU A 259 1.85 -6.38 -8.22
CA LEU A 259 3.05 -6.48 -9.06
C LEU A 259 4.33 -6.16 -8.27
N ILE A 260 4.28 -5.13 -7.42
CA ILE A 260 5.40 -4.77 -6.55
C ILE A 260 5.65 -5.90 -5.54
N ASP A 261 4.59 -6.46 -4.95
CA ASP A 261 4.68 -7.60 -4.02
C ASP A 261 5.39 -8.80 -4.66
N ALA A 262 4.94 -9.19 -5.86
CA ALA A 262 5.55 -10.27 -6.63
C ALA A 262 7.04 -10.01 -6.95
N LEU A 263 7.40 -8.75 -7.26
CA LEU A 263 8.79 -8.36 -7.49
C LEU A 263 9.63 -8.51 -6.22
N PHE A 264 9.13 -8.11 -5.06
CA PHE A 264 9.84 -8.27 -3.79
C PHE A 264 9.97 -9.73 -3.38
N ILE A 265 8.95 -10.59 -3.64
CA ILE A 265 9.05 -12.04 -3.44
C ILE A 265 10.21 -12.60 -4.27
N PHE A 266 10.33 -12.17 -5.53
CA PHE A 266 11.45 -12.59 -6.38
C PHE A 266 12.80 -12.13 -5.83
N VAL A 267 12.90 -10.91 -5.31
CA VAL A 267 14.11 -10.40 -4.65
C VAL A 267 14.47 -11.24 -3.42
N TYR A 268 13.47 -11.60 -2.58
CA TYR A 268 13.69 -12.48 -1.43
C TYR A 268 14.18 -13.88 -1.80
N LEU A 269 13.82 -14.38 -2.99
CA LEU A 269 14.28 -15.70 -3.48
C LEU A 269 15.73 -15.66 -3.98
N VAL A 270 16.23 -14.51 -4.39
CA VAL A 270 17.59 -14.34 -4.95
C VAL A 270 18.62 -14.02 -3.86
N ILE A 271 18.19 -13.41 -2.76
CA ILE A 271 19.03 -13.06 -1.59
C ILE A 271 19.05 -14.22 -0.60
#